data_33c0e5e960f80613324fbfb80931fb30
#
_entry.id   33c0e5e960f80613324fbfb80931fb30
#
_cell.length_a   1.000
_cell.length_b   1.000
_cell.length_c   1.000
_cell.angle_alpha   90.00
_cell.angle_beta   90.00
_cell.angle_gamma   90.00
#
_symmetry.space_group_name_H-M   'P 1'
#
loop_
_entity.id
_entity.type
_entity.pdbx_description
1 polymer ?
#
loop_
_entity_poly.entity_id
_entity_poly.type
_entity_poly.pdbx_seq_one_letter_code
_entity_poly.pdbx_strand_id
1 'polypeptide(L)'
;MMKIADYAKAGLPIKDVPIIDEHNHLGRWGAFYVPGGGTIDQMVNRMDQVGITKICVTAHASIGPDYVYGNNLVMDALKRYPDRVIGYVTVNPNYPEDMQHELDRCFAVPGFRAIKFHPECHGQPVDCKGYEAAFEEAEKRGCPILIHVWGDDAVRAVDGLAPRFPHAIFIMAHMGGTDGHSMEKAVDVVNRHPNVYGDVALSRPTEGNIEWLVKEIGSKRVLFGTDMPFYDPSHVIARVALADITEEKDIFYRNAAKIMKLDNPEYRK
;
A
#
# COMPACT_ATOMS: atom_id res chain seq x y z
N MET A 1 -28.91 -0.21 -9.47
CA MET A 1 -27.50 -0.04 -9.11
C MET A 1 -26.69 -0.85 -10.10
N MET A 2 -25.72 -0.25 -10.77
CA MET A 2 -24.82 -0.97 -11.69
C MET A 2 -23.94 -1.94 -10.90
N LYS A 3 -23.61 -3.09 -11.50
CA LYS A 3 -22.57 -3.97 -10.91
C LYS A 3 -21.21 -3.31 -11.09
N ILE A 4 -20.27 -3.62 -10.19
CA ILE A 4 -18.90 -3.09 -10.25
C ILE A 4 -18.25 -3.38 -11.63
N ALA A 5 -18.41 -4.60 -12.14
CA ALA A 5 -17.94 -5.01 -13.46
C ALA A 5 -18.54 -4.17 -14.62
N ASP A 6 -19.78 -3.68 -14.49
CA ASP A 6 -20.39 -2.90 -15.57
C ASP A 6 -19.79 -1.50 -15.67
N TYR A 7 -19.40 -0.90 -14.54
CA TYR A 7 -18.61 0.35 -14.53
C TYR A 7 -17.28 0.19 -15.28
N ALA A 8 -16.54 -0.88 -14.98
CA ALA A 8 -15.27 -1.16 -15.63
C ALA A 8 -15.42 -1.40 -17.13
N LYS A 9 -16.40 -2.20 -17.55
CA LYS A 9 -16.71 -2.47 -18.98
C LYS A 9 -17.10 -1.20 -19.74
N ALA A 10 -17.77 -0.26 -19.08
CA ALA A 10 -18.20 0.99 -19.68
C ALA A 10 -17.14 2.09 -19.63
N GLY A 11 -15.99 1.86 -18.98
CA GLY A 11 -14.96 2.87 -18.75
C GLY A 11 -15.43 4.03 -17.86
N LEU A 12 -16.38 3.77 -16.96
CA LEU A 12 -16.96 4.75 -16.05
C LEU A 12 -16.33 4.67 -14.66
N PRO A 13 -16.25 5.80 -13.94
CA PRO A 13 -15.81 5.79 -12.55
C PRO A 13 -16.78 4.99 -11.68
N ILE A 14 -16.25 4.15 -10.79
CA ILE A 14 -17.06 3.41 -9.81
C ILE A 14 -17.57 4.40 -8.75
N LYS A 15 -18.88 4.56 -8.62
CA LYS A 15 -19.49 5.55 -7.71
C LYS A 15 -20.25 4.93 -6.54
N ASP A 16 -20.71 3.70 -6.71
CA ASP A 16 -21.58 3.03 -5.74
C ASP A 16 -20.81 2.25 -4.65
N VAL A 17 -19.49 2.16 -4.80
CA VAL A 17 -18.60 1.44 -3.90
C VAL A 17 -17.37 2.30 -3.62
N PRO A 18 -17.00 2.52 -2.35
CA PRO A 18 -15.74 3.17 -2.03
C PRO A 18 -14.55 2.40 -2.61
N ILE A 19 -13.50 3.10 -2.99
CA ILE A 19 -12.21 2.50 -3.33
C ILE A 19 -11.15 3.19 -2.46
N ILE A 20 -10.42 2.42 -1.68
CA ILE A 20 -9.26 2.86 -0.90
C ILE A 20 -8.02 2.22 -1.51
N ASP A 21 -7.25 3.02 -2.17
CA ASP A 21 -6.00 2.61 -2.82
C ASP A 21 -4.86 2.77 -1.82
N GLU A 22 -4.39 1.62 -1.31
CA GLU A 22 -3.46 1.65 -0.18
C GLU A 22 -1.99 1.81 -0.60
N HIS A 23 -1.65 1.79 -1.90
CA HIS A 23 -0.27 1.85 -2.37
C HIS A 23 -0.06 2.90 -3.45
N ASN A 24 0.49 4.05 -3.06
CA ASN A 24 0.74 5.16 -3.97
C ASN A 24 1.97 5.97 -3.58
N HIS A 25 2.56 6.62 -4.61
CA HIS A 25 3.74 7.47 -4.44
C HIS A 25 3.53 8.85 -5.05
N LEU A 26 3.61 9.92 -4.28
CA LEU A 26 3.53 11.26 -4.82
C LEU A 26 4.92 11.79 -5.22
N GLY A 27 4.93 12.66 -6.24
CA GLY A 27 6.13 13.33 -6.71
C GLY A 27 6.85 12.64 -7.87
N ARG A 28 7.92 13.26 -8.32
CA ARG A 28 8.76 12.75 -9.40
C ARG A 28 9.64 11.60 -8.92
N TRP A 29 9.98 10.72 -9.86
CA TRP A 29 10.90 9.64 -9.63
C TRP A 29 12.03 9.64 -10.67
N GLY A 30 13.24 9.26 -10.26
CA GLY A 30 14.41 9.28 -11.14
C GLY A 30 14.47 8.13 -12.15
N ALA A 31 13.82 7.00 -11.84
CA ALA A 31 13.90 5.79 -12.66
C ALA A 31 12.89 5.78 -13.83
N PHE A 32 11.83 6.60 -13.78
CA PHE A 32 10.85 6.71 -14.86
C PHE A 32 10.25 8.11 -14.94
N TYR A 33 9.76 8.47 -16.13
CA TYR A 33 9.11 9.76 -16.34
C TYR A 33 7.67 9.75 -15.81
N VAL A 34 7.38 10.68 -14.89
CA VAL A 34 6.03 10.92 -14.37
C VAL A 34 5.47 12.17 -15.05
N PRO A 35 4.51 12.04 -15.99
CA PRO A 35 3.89 13.18 -16.64
C PRO A 35 3.29 14.15 -15.62
N GLY A 36 3.61 15.45 -15.76
CA GLY A 36 3.14 16.48 -14.82
C GLY A 36 3.73 16.42 -13.41
N GLY A 37 4.58 15.43 -13.08
CA GLY A 37 5.35 15.38 -11.87
C GLY A 37 4.68 14.67 -10.68
N GLY A 38 3.54 13.99 -10.86
CA GLY A 38 2.88 13.19 -9.82
C GLY A 38 2.48 14.00 -8.58
N THR A 39 2.03 15.24 -8.78
CA THR A 39 1.60 16.10 -7.67
C THR A 39 0.32 15.58 -7.03
N ILE A 40 0.08 15.92 -5.75
CA ILE A 40 -1.15 15.48 -5.07
C ILE A 40 -2.42 15.96 -5.81
N ASP A 41 -2.40 17.14 -6.43
CA ASP A 41 -3.53 17.65 -7.20
C ASP A 41 -3.83 16.78 -8.43
N GLN A 42 -2.78 16.34 -9.13
CA GLN A 42 -2.94 15.43 -10.27
C GLN A 42 -3.46 14.07 -9.82
N MET A 43 -2.96 13.54 -8.70
CA MET A 43 -3.44 12.28 -8.14
C MET A 43 -4.91 12.38 -7.76
N VAL A 44 -5.33 13.45 -7.06
CA VAL A 44 -6.74 13.67 -6.69
C VAL A 44 -7.63 13.82 -7.93
N ASN A 45 -7.18 14.57 -8.93
CA ASN A 45 -7.91 14.66 -10.21
C ASN A 45 -8.07 13.28 -10.88
N ARG A 46 -7.02 12.44 -10.83
CA ARG A 46 -7.11 11.07 -11.37
C ARG A 46 -8.04 10.19 -10.56
N MET A 47 -8.01 10.28 -9.23
CA MET A 47 -8.94 9.59 -8.35
C MET A 47 -10.40 9.90 -8.73
N ASP A 48 -10.74 11.17 -8.96
CA ASP A 48 -12.10 11.60 -9.32
C ASP A 48 -12.53 11.03 -10.68
N GLN A 49 -11.61 10.93 -11.63
CA GLN A 49 -11.88 10.37 -12.96
C GLN A 49 -12.17 8.86 -12.92
N VAL A 50 -11.62 8.11 -11.97
CA VAL A 50 -11.74 6.65 -11.92
C VAL A 50 -12.58 6.14 -10.73
N GLY A 51 -12.98 7.01 -9.81
CA GLY A 51 -13.84 6.67 -8.67
C GLY A 51 -13.09 6.24 -7.41
N ILE A 52 -11.78 6.54 -7.28
CA ILE A 52 -11.04 6.28 -6.05
C ILE A 52 -11.45 7.28 -4.98
N THR A 53 -11.86 6.78 -3.81
CA THR A 53 -12.34 7.60 -2.69
C THR A 53 -11.20 8.14 -1.85
N LYS A 54 -10.24 7.28 -1.51
CA LYS A 54 -9.04 7.62 -0.72
C LYS A 54 -7.80 6.95 -1.29
N ILE A 55 -6.66 7.60 -1.07
CA ILE A 55 -5.34 7.03 -1.35
C ILE A 55 -4.48 7.05 -0.09
N CYS A 56 -3.69 5.99 0.11
CA CYS A 56 -2.59 6.01 1.05
C CYS A 56 -1.31 6.33 0.29
N VAL A 57 -0.55 7.31 0.76
CA VAL A 57 0.61 7.81 0.01
C VAL A 57 1.89 7.87 0.82
N THR A 58 2.97 7.56 0.15
CA THR A 58 4.32 8.00 0.48
C THR A 58 4.84 8.90 -0.64
N ALA A 59 5.97 9.57 -0.47
CA ALA A 59 6.57 10.34 -1.55
C ALA A 59 7.75 9.59 -2.17
N HIS A 60 7.94 9.69 -3.48
CA HIS A 60 9.13 9.16 -4.15
C HIS A 60 10.44 9.68 -3.54
N ALA A 61 10.47 10.95 -3.14
CA ALA A 61 11.63 11.54 -2.47
C ALA A 61 12.02 10.79 -1.19
N SER A 62 11.03 10.29 -0.43
CA SER A 62 11.27 9.61 0.84
C SER A 62 11.70 8.15 0.68
N ILE A 63 11.27 7.46 -0.37
CA ILE A 63 11.83 6.14 -0.69
C ILE A 63 13.21 6.24 -1.36
N GLY A 64 13.58 7.43 -1.84
CA GLY A 64 14.94 7.82 -2.19
C GLY A 64 15.74 8.25 -0.95
N PRO A 65 16.74 9.11 -1.11
CA PRO A 65 17.63 9.46 0.00
C PRO A 65 17.04 10.43 1.02
N ASP A 66 16.06 11.27 0.63
CA ASP A 66 15.56 12.37 1.48
C ASP A 66 14.16 12.06 2.05
N TYR A 67 14.15 11.17 3.07
CA TYR A 67 12.93 10.74 3.71
C TYR A 67 12.23 11.87 4.49
N VAL A 68 12.98 12.82 5.07
CA VAL A 68 12.41 13.96 5.80
C VAL A 68 11.68 14.91 4.85
N TYR A 69 12.30 15.27 3.73
CA TYR A 69 11.65 16.06 2.71
C TYR A 69 10.42 15.38 2.12
N GLY A 70 10.53 14.08 1.82
CA GLY A 70 9.39 13.32 1.31
C GLY A 70 8.23 13.23 2.29
N ASN A 71 8.49 13.02 3.58
CA ASN A 71 7.46 13.07 4.62
C ASN A 71 6.81 14.47 4.74
N ASN A 72 7.57 15.55 4.54
CA ASN A 72 7.00 16.90 4.48
C ASN A 72 6.04 17.08 3.29
N LEU A 73 6.34 16.49 2.13
CA LEU A 73 5.41 16.48 1.00
C LEU A 73 4.10 15.74 1.33
N VAL A 74 4.19 14.62 2.07
CA VAL A 74 3.01 13.89 2.54
C VAL A 74 2.22 14.72 3.56
N MET A 75 2.89 15.43 4.48
CA MET A 75 2.22 16.36 5.42
C MET A 75 1.44 17.47 4.68
N ASP A 76 2.02 18.04 3.62
CA ASP A 76 1.31 19.02 2.79
C ASP A 76 0.08 18.40 2.11
N ALA A 77 0.22 17.20 1.56
CA ALA A 77 -0.89 16.48 0.96
C ALA A 77 -2.03 16.19 1.95
N LEU A 78 -1.71 15.75 3.17
CA LEU A 78 -2.66 15.53 4.26
C LEU A 78 -3.40 16.81 4.65
N LYS A 79 -2.68 17.94 4.75
CA LYS A 79 -3.26 19.25 5.07
C LYS A 79 -4.23 19.73 3.98
N ARG A 80 -3.90 19.51 2.71
CA ARG A 80 -4.69 19.97 1.56
C ARG A 80 -5.90 19.10 1.27
N TYR A 81 -5.78 17.79 1.51
CA TYR A 81 -6.81 16.80 1.19
C TYR A 81 -7.06 15.83 2.34
N PRO A 82 -7.45 16.31 3.55
CA PRO A 82 -7.56 15.49 4.75
C PRO A 82 -8.57 14.34 4.64
N ASP A 83 -9.59 14.52 3.79
CA ASP A 83 -10.63 13.50 3.57
C ASP A 83 -10.28 12.50 2.45
N ARG A 84 -9.23 12.77 1.69
CA ARG A 84 -8.86 11.97 0.50
C ARG A 84 -7.54 11.24 0.67
N VAL A 85 -6.66 11.72 1.55
CA VAL A 85 -5.28 11.25 1.70
C VAL A 85 -5.05 10.63 3.07
N ILE A 86 -4.34 9.52 3.10
CA ILE A 86 -3.79 8.86 4.28
C ILE A 86 -2.27 8.82 4.08
N GLY A 87 -1.50 9.20 5.10
CA GLY A 87 -0.04 9.24 5.00
C GLY A 87 0.61 7.97 5.52
N TYR A 88 1.61 7.50 4.80
CA TYR A 88 2.66 6.61 5.29
C TYR A 88 3.86 7.44 5.75
N VAL A 89 4.36 7.16 6.95
CA VAL A 89 5.67 7.66 7.36
C VAL A 89 6.73 6.80 6.68
N THR A 90 7.59 7.40 5.88
CA THR A 90 8.73 6.67 5.32
C THR A 90 9.95 6.90 6.21
N VAL A 91 10.68 5.82 6.52
CA VAL A 91 11.92 5.85 7.28
C VAL A 91 13.04 5.23 6.46
N ASN A 92 14.28 5.65 6.75
CA ASN A 92 15.46 5.12 6.06
C ASN A 92 16.39 4.46 7.08
N PRO A 93 16.65 3.15 6.96
CA PRO A 93 17.43 2.39 7.95
C PRO A 93 18.92 2.75 7.99
N ASN A 94 19.37 3.58 7.06
CA ASN A 94 20.75 4.11 7.06
C ASN A 94 20.92 5.29 8.04
N TYR A 95 19.82 5.77 8.65
CA TYR A 95 19.81 6.85 9.65
C TYR A 95 19.02 6.41 10.90
N PRO A 96 19.43 5.33 11.57
CA PRO A 96 18.67 4.75 12.67
C PRO A 96 18.57 5.68 13.91
N GLU A 97 19.55 6.56 14.10
CA GLU A 97 19.59 7.54 15.19
C GLU A 97 18.50 8.58 15.11
N ASP A 98 18.07 8.96 13.91
CA ASP A 98 17.03 9.96 13.68
C ASP A 98 15.62 9.35 13.54
N MET A 99 15.54 8.03 13.41
CA MET A 99 14.30 7.33 13.03
C MET A 99 13.15 7.59 14.01
N GLN A 100 13.40 7.43 15.32
CA GLN A 100 12.34 7.63 16.31
C GLN A 100 11.83 9.07 16.33
N HIS A 101 12.73 10.05 16.19
CA HIS A 101 12.35 11.45 16.08
C HIS A 101 11.43 11.71 14.88
N GLU A 102 11.74 11.15 13.74
CA GLU A 102 10.93 11.32 12.52
C GLU A 102 9.58 10.61 12.62
N LEU A 103 9.54 9.41 13.21
CA LEU A 103 8.30 8.70 13.50
C LEU A 103 7.38 9.54 14.42
N ASP A 104 7.91 10.06 15.52
CA ASP A 104 7.15 10.89 16.47
C ASP A 104 6.65 12.17 15.79
N ARG A 105 7.49 12.83 15.00
CA ARG A 105 7.14 14.05 14.28
C ARG A 105 6.00 13.81 13.29
N CYS A 106 6.07 12.76 12.52
CA CYS A 106 5.05 12.43 11.52
C CYS A 106 3.76 11.98 12.16
N PHE A 107 3.81 11.06 13.11
CA PHE A 107 2.60 10.56 13.77
C PHE A 107 1.90 11.59 14.65
N ALA A 108 2.54 12.72 15.01
CA ALA A 108 1.87 13.85 15.62
C ALA A 108 0.94 14.61 14.66
N VAL A 109 1.11 14.43 13.34
CA VAL A 109 0.26 15.05 12.31
C VAL A 109 -0.95 14.14 12.02
N PRO A 110 -2.18 14.66 12.13
CA PRO A 110 -3.38 13.89 11.79
C PRO A 110 -3.34 13.39 10.34
N GLY A 111 -3.64 12.11 10.15
CA GLY A 111 -3.69 11.49 8.82
C GLY A 111 -2.54 10.54 8.49
N PHE A 112 -1.40 10.62 9.20
CA PHE A 112 -0.44 9.52 9.16
C PHE A 112 -0.98 8.33 9.93
N ARG A 113 -1.00 7.15 9.30
CA ARG A 113 -1.58 5.94 9.91
C ARG A 113 -0.74 4.69 9.77
N ALA A 114 0.31 4.75 8.99
CA ALA A 114 1.11 3.58 8.66
C ALA A 114 2.55 3.98 8.33
N ILE A 115 3.43 3.00 8.15
CA ILE A 115 4.85 3.18 7.85
C ILE A 115 5.14 2.57 6.48
N LYS A 116 6.06 3.15 5.71
CA LYS A 116 6.56 2.61 4.43
C LYS A 116 8.02 2.26 4.51
N PHE A 117 8.36 1.06 4.06
CA PHE A 117 9.75 0.64 3.81
C PHE A 117 10.00 0.41 2.33
N HIS A 118 11.18 0.81 1.88
CA HIS A 118 11.66 0.48 0.55
C HIS A 118 13.10 -0.04 0.60
N PRO A 119 13.30 -1.29 1.05
CA PRO A 119 14.62 -1.86 1.32
C PRO A 119 15.56 -1.80 0.12
N GLU A 120 15.07 -2.11 -1.07
CA GLU A 120 15.85 -2.07 -2.31
C GLU A 120 16.44 -0.69 -2.59
N CYS A 121 15.61 0.38 -2.51
CA CYS A 121 16.09 1.75 -2.72
C CYS A 121 17.01 2.23 -1.61
N HIS A 122 16.84 1.73 -0.38
CA HIS A 122 17.72 2.05 0.75
C HIS A 122 18.97 1.21 0.80
N GLY A 123 19.11 0.16 -0.05
CA GLY A 123 20.27 -0.74 -0.10
C GLY A 123 20.44 -1.57 1.17
N GLN A 124 19.36 -1.87 1.88
CA GLN A 124 19.38 -2.63 3.13
C GLN A 124 18.31 -3.72 3.09
N PRO A 125 18.52 -4.90 3.71
CA PRO A 125 17.49 -5.92 3.80
C PRO A 125 16.34 -5.49 4.72
N VAL A 126 15.16 -6.10 4.53
CA VAL A 126 13.94 -5.80 5.30
C VAL A 126 14.17 -5.96 6.81
N ASP A 127 14.94 -6.97 7.21
CA ASP A 127 15.20 -7.36 8.60
C ASP A 127 16.49 -6.73 9.19
N CYS A 128 17.04 -5.70 8.55
CA CYS A 128 18.21 -5.02 9.09
C CYS A 128 17.85 -4.27 10.39
N LYS A 129 18.83 -4.20 11.30
CA LYS A 129 18.66 -3.51 12.60
C LYS A 129 18.26 -2.03 12.46
N GLY A 130 18.59 -1.41 11.33
CA GLY A 130 18.24 -0.02 11.09
C GLY A 130 16.73 0.25 11.09
N TYR A 131 15.88 -0.77 10.86
CA TYR A 131 14.42 -0.63 10.93
C TYR A 131 13.82 -0.96 12.30
N GLU A 132 14.58 -1.42 13.30
CA GLU A 132 14.04 -1.94 14.56
C GLU A 132 13.08 -0.95 15.25
N ALA A 133 13.46 0.33 15.38
CA ALA A 133 12.58 1.35 15.98
C ALA A 133 11.24 1.50 15.25
N ALA A 134 11.22 1.34 13.93
CA ALA A 134 9.99 1.43 13.15
C ALA A 134 9.11 0.18 13.33
N PHE A 135 9.69 -1.02 13.48
CA PHE A 135 8.93 -2.22 13.83
C PHE A 135 8.33 -2.10 15.22
N GLU A 136 9.10 -1.62 16.21
CA GLU A 136 8.62 -1.40 17.58
C GLU A 136 7.49 -0.37 17.63
N GLU A 137 7.60 0.71 16.86
CA GLU A 137 6.54 1.73 16.78
C GLU A 137 5.29 1.20 16.11
N ALA A 138 5.42 0.39 15.05
CA ALA A 138 4.29 -0.28 14.41
C ALA A 138 3.61 -1.27 15.35
N GLU A 139 4.37 -2.06 16.10
CA GLU A 139 3.88 -3.00 17.11
C GLU A 139 3.08 -2.25 18.21
N LYS A 140 3.65 -1.19 18.75
CA LYS A 140 3.03 -0.35 19.80
C LYS A 140 1.72 0.28 19.32
N ARG A 141 1.65 0.74 18.07
CA ARG A 141 0.47 1.37 17.47
C ARG A 141 -0.53 0.35 16.92
N GLY A 142 -0.10 -0.87 16.68
CA GLY A 142 -0.86 -1.85 15.89
C GLY A 142 -1.22 -1.27 14.52
N CYS A 143 -0.25 -0.69 13.82
CA CYS A 143 -0.44 -0.04 12.53
C CYS A 143 0.24 -0.80 11.39
N PRO A 144 -0.18 -0.56 10.13
CA PRO A 144 0.43 -1.19 8.98
C PRO A 144 1.85 -0.71 8.69
N ILE A 145 2.65 -1.62 8.15
CA ILE A 145 3.92 -1.36 7.47
C ILE A 145 3.76 -1.86 6.04
N LEU A 146 3.74 -0.96 5.07
CA LEU A 146 3.82 -1.30 3.65
C LEU A 146 5.29 -1.49 3.28
N ILE A 147 5.67 -2.71 2.96
CA ILE A 147 7.05 -3.08 2.64
C ILE A 147 7.13 -3.38 1.15
N HIS A 148 8.02 -2.71 0.42
CA HIS A 148 8.41 -3.14 -0.91
C HIS A 148 9.08 -4.51 -0.80
N VAL A 149 8.38 -5.55 -1.21
CA VAL A 149 8.84 -6.94 -1.12
C VAL A 149 9.11 -7.48 -2.52
N TRP A 150 10.38 -7.73 -2.83
CA TRP A 150 10.79 -8.24 -4.12
C TRP A 150 11.82 -9.36 -3.95
N GLY A 151 11.46 -10.54 -4.46
CA GLY A 151 12.29 -11.73 -4.38
C GLY A 151 12.20 -12.49 -3.05
N ASP A 152 12.78 -13.69 -3.07
CA ASP A 152 12.68 -14.68 -1.99
C ASP A 152 13.24 -14.21 -0.65
N ASP A 153 14.32 -13.43 -0.68
CA ASP A 153 14.98 -12.96 0.55
C ASP A 153 14.08 -11.97 1.31
N ALA A 154 13.43 -11.06 0.58
CA ALA A 154 12.49 -10.13 1.18
C ALA A 154 11.24 -10.83 1.74
N VAL A 155 10.71 -11.83 1.03
CA VAL A 155 9.59 -12.66 1.51
C VAL A 155 9.98 -13.40 2.80
N ARG A 156 11.17 -14.02 2.83
CA ARG A 156 11.69 -14.74 4.00
C ARG A 156 11.90 -13.81 5.19
N ALA A 157 12.34 -12.57 4.96
CA ALA A 157 12.50 -11.59 6.02
C ALA A 157 11.15 -11.25 6.67
N VAL A 158 10.08 -11.05 5.89
CA VAL A 158 8.73 -10.84 6.43
C VAL A 158 8.25 -12.06 7.23
N ASP A 159 8.52 -13.30 6.76
CA ASP A 159 8.19 -14.53 7.48
C ASP A 159 8.83 -14.59 8.88
N GLY A 160 10.08 -14.16 8.99
CA GLY A 160 10.79 -14.08 10.27
C GLY A 160 10.36 -12.91 11.18
N LEU A 161 9.90 -11.80 10.60
CA LEU A 161 9.51 -10.59 11.34
C LEU A 161 8.08 -10.66 11.88
N ALA A 162 7.15 -11.22 11.12
CA ALA A 162 5.73 -11.24 11.47
C ALA A 162 5.44 -11.84 12.87
N PRO A 163 6.06 -12.95 13.32
CA PRO A 163 5.85 -13.48 14.65
C PRO A 163 6.56 -12.68 15.76
N ARG A 164 7.57 -11.88 15.43
CA ARG A 164 8.25 -11.01 16.41
C ARG A 164 7.39 -9.79 16.77
N PHE A 165 6.55 -9.32 15.85
CA PHE A 165 5.72 -8.13 15.99
C PHE A 165 4.26 -8.47 15.69
N PRO A 166 3.58 -9.23 16.59
CA PRO A 166 2.25 -9.80 16.32
C PRO A 166 1.12 -8.77 16.22
N HIS A 167 1.29 -7.56 16.76
CA HIS A 167 0.31 -6.47 16.67
C HIS A 167 0.57 -5.54 15.48
N ALA A 168 1.78 -5.48 14.95
CA ALA A 168 2.08 -4.81 13.70
C ALA A 168 1.42 -5.54 12.53
N ILE A 169 0.99 -4.80 11.51
CA ILE A 169 0.39 -5.36 10.31
C ILE A 169 1.40 -5.24 9.16
N PHE A 170 1.77 -6.35 8.57
CA PHE A 170 2.70 -6.38 7.45
C PHE A 170 1.94 -6.42 6.14
N ILE A 171 2.19 -5.46 5.24
CA ILE A 171 1.65 -5.48 3.88
C ILE A 171 2.82 -5.77 2.94
N MET A 172 2.80 -6.95 2.29
CA MET A 172 3.77 -7.29 1.26
C MET A 172 3.34 -6.65 -0.05
N ALA A 173 3.92 -5.49 -0.36
CA ALA A 173 3.73 -4.87 -1.66
C ALA A 173 4.19 -5.81 -2.77
N HIS A 174 3.41 -5.85 -3.86
CA HIS A 174 3.70 -6.66 -5.05
C HIS A 174 3.73 -8.19 -4.82
N MET A 175 3.27 -8.67 -3.65
CA MET A 175 3.23 -10.10 -3.33
C MET A 175 4.55 -10.84 -3.59
N GLY A 176 5.67 -10.25 -3.21
CA GLY A 176 7.00 -10.88 -3.41
C GLY A 176 7.61 -10.66 -4.79
N GLY A 177 6.96 -9.89 -5.67
CA GLY A 177 7.42 -9.65 -7.04
C GLY A 177 6.81 -10.60 -8.06
N THR A 178 7.33 -10.57 -9.27
CA THR A 178 6.71 -11.21 -10.44
C THR A 178 7.46 -12.42 -10.97
N ASP A 179 8.50 -12.87 -10.31
CA ASP A 179 8.99 -14.23 -10.55
C ASP A 179 8.04 -15.21 -9.83
N GLY A 180 7.45 -16.15 -10.53
CA GLY A 180 6.35 -16.98 -10.02
C GLY A 180 6.62 -17.69 -8.67
N HIS A 181 7.87 -17.96 -8.33
CA HIS A 181 8.22 -18.65 -7.10
C HIS A 181 8.14 -17.78 -5.86
N SER A 182 8.49 -16.50 -5.95
CA SER A 182 8.43 -15.58 -4.81
C SER A 182 6.98 -15.27 -4.44
N MET A 183 6.07 -15.19 -5.41
CA MET A 183 4.65 -14.99 -5.15
C MET A 183 4.01 -16.19 -4.44
N GLU A 184 4.34 -17.44 -4.82
CA GLU A 184 3.88 -18.64 -4.12
C GLU A 184 4.36 -18.64 -2.66
N LYS A 185 5.64 -18.31 -2.43
CA LYS A 185 6.19 -18.19 -1.06
C LYS A 185 5.52 -17.07 -0.27
N ALA A 186 5.19 -15.93 -0.90
CA ALA A 186 4.46 -14.85 -0.25
C ALA A 186 3.06 -15.30 0.18
N VAL A 187 2.36 -16.09 -0.64
CA VAL A 187 1.08 -16.74 -0.29
C VAL A 187 1.24 -17.61 0.95
N ASP A 188 2.29 -18.45 1.01
CA ASP A 188 2.58 -19.28 2.17
C ASP A 188 2.80 -18.47 3.45
N VAL A 189 3.50 -17.33 3.35
CA VAL A 189 3.73 -16.42 4.47
C VAL A 189 2.43 -15.76 4.95
N VAL A 190 1.57 -15.29 4.02
CA VAL A 190 0.25 -14.74 4.38
C VAL A 190 -0.59 -15.80 5.10
N ASN A 191 -0.60 -17.03 4.64
CA ASN A 191 -1.37 -18.13 5.25
C ASN A 191 -0.85 -18.50 6.64
N ARG A 192 0.46 -18.37 6.87
CA ARG A 192 1.11 -18.71 8.13
C ARG A 192 0.89 -17.67 9.21
N HIS A 193 0.84 -16.40 8.85
CA HIS A 193 0.81 -15.26 9.80
C HIS A 193 -0.47 -14.44 9.69
N PRO A 194 -1.28 -14.36 10.77
CA PRO A 194 -2.57 -13.63 10.75
C PRO A 194 -2.43 -12.11 10.56
N ASN A 195 -1.28 -11.55 10.79
CA ASN A 195 -0.97 -10.11 10.65
C ASN A 195 -0.29 -9.75 9.32
N VAL A 196 -0.19 -10.68 8.36
CA VAL A 196 0.38 -10.41 7.04
C VAL A 196 -0.71 -10.31 5.98
N TYR A 197 -0.60 -9.34 5.11
CA TYR A 197 -1.49 -9.02 3.98
C TYR A 197 -0.64 -8.88 2.71
N GLY A 198 -1.28 -8.97 1.54
CA GLY A 198 -0.66 -8.64 0.27
C GLY A 198 -1.50 -7.67 -0.54
N ASP A 199 -0.89 -6.96 -1.47
CA ASP A 199 -1.57 -6.06 -2.38
C ASP A 199 -1.61 -6.57 -3.83
N VAL A 200 -2.45 -5.92 -4.64
CA VAL A 200 -2.58 -6.23 -6.07
C VAL A 200 -1.82 -5.25 -6.98
N ALA A 201 -0.93 -4.44 -6.41
CA ALA A 201 -0.05 -3.52 -7.13
C ALA A 201 1.06 -4.29 -7.88
N LEU A 202 0.69 -5.15 -8.82
CA LEU A 202 1.60 -6.06 -9.50
C LEU A 202 2.17 -5.46 -10.77
N SER A 203 3.50 -5.48 -10.90
CA SER A 203 4.21 -4.96 -12.06
C SER A 203 3.97 -5.76 -13.35
N ARG A 204 3.71 -7.05 -13.25
CA ARG A 204 3.45 -7.97 -14.39
C ARG A 204 2.28 -8.89 -14.08
N PRO A 205 1.06 -8.36 -14.02
CA PRO A 205 -0.11 -9.16 -13.69
C PRO A 205 -0.38 -10.18 -14.79
N THR A 206 -0.60 -11.44 -14.40
CA THR A 206 -1.01 -12.50 -15.29
C THR A 206 -2.52 -12.72 -15.23
N GLU A 207 -3.08 -13.37 -16.23
CA GLU A 207 -4.49 -13.79 -16.25
C GLU A 207 -4.81 -14.69 -15.05
N GLY A 208 -5.97 -14.48 -14.43
CA GLY A 208 -6.42 -15.26 -13.27
C GLY A 208 -5.67 -14.99 -11.96
N ASN A 209 -4.79 -13.99 -11.93
CA ASN A 209 -3.96 -13.72 -10.76
C ASN A 209 -4.79 -13.24 -9.54
N ILE A 210 -5.83 -12.43 -9.75
CA ILE A 210 -6.71 -11.97 -8.66
C ILE A 210 -7.50 -13.14 -8.08
N GLU A 211 -8.08 -13.95 -8.94
CA GLU A 211 -8.84 -15.16 -8.58
C GLU A 211 -7.97 -16.14 -7.82
N TRP A 212 -6.74 -16.34 -8.29
CA TRP A 212 -5.77 -17.20 -7.62
C TRP A 212 -5.43 -16.69 -6.22
N LEU A 213 -5.09 -15.40 -6.08
CA LEU A 213 -4.81 -14.81 -4.77
C LEU A 213 -5.99 -14.96 -3.80
N VAL A 214 -7.22 -14.65 -4.26
CA VAL A 214 -8.43 -14.79 -3.43
C VAL A 214 -8.66 -16.23 -3.02
N LYS A 215 -8.41 -17.19 -3.91
CA LYS A 215 -8.52 -18.61 -3.62
C LYS A 215 -7.50 -19.09 -2.57
N GLU A 216 -6.25 -18.65 -2.71
CA GLU A 216 -5.15 -19.17 -1.87
C GLU A 216 -5.09 -18.49 -0.48
N ILE A 217 -5.33 -17.19 -0.37
CA ILE A 217 -5.20 -16.45 0.90
C ILE A 217 -6.51 -15.85 1.44
N GLY A 218 -7.60 -15.98 0.68
CA GLY A 218 -8.89 -15.39 1.01
C GLY A 218 -8.96 -13.88 0.73
N SER A 219 -10.13 -13.40 0.32
CA SER A 219 -10.37 -11.99 -0.02
C SER A 219 -9.98 -11.01 1.08
N LYS A 220 -10.13 -11.42 2.35
CA LYS A 220 -9.86 -10.59 3.54
C LYS A 220 -8.39 -10.28 3.81
N ARG A 221 -7.50 -10.84 3.01
CA ARG A 221 -6.04 -10.65 3.12
C ARG A 221 -5.44 -9.97 1.90
N VAL A 222 -6.27 -9.64 0.90
CA VAL A 222 -5.88 -8.96 -0.33
C VAL A 222 -6.29 -7.50 -0.24
N LEU A 223 -5.35 -6.59 -0.54
CA LEU A 223 -5.54 -5.14 -0.52
C LEU A 223 -5.52 -4.58 -1.93
N PHE A 224 -6.31 -3.53 -2.17
CA PHE A 224 -6.28 -2.78 -3.42
C PHE A 224 -5.15 -1.75 -3.37
N GLY A 225 -4.16 -1.92 -4.23
CA GLY A 225 -3.05 -1.00 -4.44
C GLY A 225 -2.79 -0.82 -5.93
N THR A 226 -2.48 0.40 -6.37
CA THR A 226 -2.23 0.69 -7.79
C THR A 226 -0.79 1.02 -8.11
N ASP A 227 0.00 1.43 -7.14
CA ASP A 227 1.34 1.97 -7.32
C ASP A 227 1.34 3.23 -8.23
N MET A 228 0.24 4.01 -8.17
CA MET A 228 0.12 5.29 -8.87
C MET A 228 1.18 6.29 -8.35
N PRO A 229 1.86 7.05 -9.18
CA PRO A 229 1.63 7.30 -10.60
C PRO A 229 2.45 6.42 -11.55
N PHE A 230 3.11 5.35 -11.06
CA PHE A 230 3.85 4.43 -11.91
C PHE A 230 2.92 3.70 -12.87
N TYR A 231 1.78 3.22 -12.36
CA TYR A 231 0.73 2.63 -13.18
C TYR A 231 -0.52 3.52 -13.21
N ASP A 232 -1.27 3.42 -14.31
CA ASP A 232 -2.60 4.01 -14.39
C ASP A 232 -3.58 3.19 -13.53
N PRO A 233 -4.27 3.82 -12.55
CA PRO A 233 -5.14 3.11 -11.62
C PRO A 233 -6.32 2.42 -12.31
N SER A 234 -6.77 2.87 -13.49
CA SER A 234 -7.87 2.23 -14.22
C SER A 234 -7.56 0.80 -14.62
N HIS A 235 -6.28 0.48 -14.88
CA HIS A 235 -5.85 -0.88 -15.17
C HIS A 235 -6.08 -1.83 -13.98
N VAL A 236 -5.68 -1.42 -12.76
CA VAL A 236 -5.84 -2.26 -11.56
C VAL A 236 -7.31 -2.35 -11.14
N ILE A 237 -8.06 -1.22 -11.25
CA ILE A 237 -9.52 -1.22 -11.01
C ILE A 237 -10.20 -2.23 -11.92
N ALA A 238 -9.90 -2.22 -13.23
CA ALA A 238 -10.50 -3.13 -14.18
C ALA A 238 -10.17 -4.60 -13.85
N ARG A 239 -8.95 -4.90 -13.46
CA ARG A 239 -8.54 -6.26 -13.08
C ARG A 239 -9.35 -6.81 -11.91
N VAL A 240 -9.53 -6.01 -10.84
CA VAL A 240 -10.32 -6.43 -9.67
C VAL A 240 -11.82 -6.47 -10.00
N ALA A 241 -12.32 -5.46 -10.73
CA ALA A 241 -13.74 -5.36 -11.07
C ALA A 241 -14.24 -6.44 -12.03
N LEU A 242 -13.36 -6.99 -12.86
CA LEU A 242 -13.68 -8.01 -13.88
C LEU A 242 -13.24 -9.43 -13.48
N ALA A 243 -12.55 -9.57 -12.36
CA ALA A 243 -12.18 -10.87 -11.83
C ALA A 243 -13.43 -11.71 -11.49
N ASP A 244 -13.34 -13.01 -11.69
CA ASP A 244 -14.41 -13.95 -11.34
C ASP A 244 -14.41 -14.25 -9.83
N ILE A 245 -14.75 -13.24 -9.05
CA ILE A 245 -14.85 -13.27 -7.59
C ILE A 245 -16.15 -12.58 -7.15
N THR A 246 -16.57 -12.82 -5.92
CA THR A 246 -17.78 -12.20 -5.32
C THR A 246 -17.46 -11.22 -4.19
N GLU A 247 -16.18 -11.14 -3.80
CA GLU A 247 -15.68 -10.40 -2.65
C GLU A 247 -14.89 -9.14 -3.03
N GLU A 248 -15.11 -8.57 -4.20
CA GLU A 248 -14.38 -7.41 -4.69
C GLU A 248 -14.41 -6.20 -3.74
N LYS A 249 -15.47 -6.09 -2.92
CA LYS A 249 -15.58 -5.04 -1.90
C LYS A 249 -14.57 -5.19 -0.75
N ASP A 250 -14.21 -6.43 -0.40
CA ASP A 250 -13.18 -6.69 0.59
C ASP A 250 -11.85 -6.12 0.11
N ILE A 251 -11.54 -6.36 -1.17
CA ILE A 251 -10.32 -5.89 -1.81
C ILE A 251 -10.36 -4.37 -1.98
N PHE A 252 -11.43 -3.81 -2.58
CA PHE A 252 -11.50 -2.38 -2.90
C PHE A 252 -11.42 -1.46 -1.68
N TYR A 253 -11.99 -1.85 -0.53
CA TYR A 253 -12.01 -0.91 0.60
C TYR A 253 -12.07 -1.52 2.00
N ARG A 254 -12.77 -2.64 2.23
CA ARG A 254 -13.03 -3.13 3.60
C ARG A 254 -11.74 -3.48 4.34
N ASN A 255 -10.83 -4.17 3.67
CA ASN A 255 -9.56 -4.56 4.27
C ASN A 255 -8.70 -3.34 4.61
N ALA A 256 -8.52 -2.43 3.65
CA ALA A 256 -7.77 -1.19 3.87
C ALA A 256 -8.40 -0.33 4.97
N ALA A 257 -9.73 -0.16 4.97
CA ALA A 257 -10.44 0.57 6.01
C ALA A 257 -10.23 -0.02 7.41
N LYS A 258 -10.25 -1.36 7.51
CA LYS A 258 -10.01 -2.08 8.78
C LYS A 258 -8.59 -1.85 9.29
N ILE A 259 -7.57 -2.10 8.47
CA ILE A 259 -6.17 -2.02 8.93
C ILE A 259 -5.70 -0.58 9.15
N MET A 260 -6.24 0.38 8.37
CA MET A 260 -6.00 1.82 8.56
C MET A 260 -6.84 2.44 9.68
N LYS A 261 -7.68 1.64 10.34
CA LYS A 261 -8.57 2.08 11.44
C LYS A 261 -9.44 3.28 11.04
N LEU A 262 -10.08 3.19 9.86
CA LEU A 262 -10.96 4.24 9.36
C LEU A 262 -12.36 4.06 9.94
N ASP A 263 -12.77 5.00 10.79
CA ASP A 263 -14.07 4.94 11.46
C ASP A 263 -15.16 5.63 10.60
N ASN A 264 -15.53 4.98 9.50
CA ASN A 264 -16.65 5.40 8.66
C ASN A 264 -17.67 4.25 8.54
N PRO A 265 -18.95 4.46 8.90
CA PRO A 265 -20.00 3.44 8.77
C PRO A 265 -20.16 2.88 7.35
N GLU A 266 -19.82 3.64 6.31
CA GLU A 266 -19.88 3.17 4.92
C GLU A 266 -18.88 2.05 4.64
N TYR A 267 -17.75 2.01 5.36
CA TYR A 267 -16.73 0.97 5.21
C TYR A 267 -17.08 -0.35 5.90
N ARG A 268 -18.19 -0.36 6.65
CA ARG A 268 -18.70 -1.57 7.34
C ARG A 268 -19.78 -2.31 6.53
N LYS A 269 -20.28 -1.70 5.44
CA LYS A 269 -21.30 -2.26 4.55
C LYS A 269 -20.66 -3.08 3.43
#